data_4815042e03d4be0228e462841eb0667b
#
_entry.id   4815042e03d4be0228e462841eb0667b
#
_cell.length_a   1.000
_cell.length_b   1.000
_cell.length_c   1.000
_cell.angle_alpha   90.00
_cell.angle_beta   90.00
_cell.angle_gamma   90.00
#
_symmetry.space_group_name_H-M   'P 1'
#
loop_
_entity.id
_entity.type
_entity.pdbx_description
1 polymer ?
#
loop_
_entity_poly.entity_id
_entity_poly.type
_entity_poly.pdbx_seq_one_letter_code
_entity_poly.pdbx_strand_id
1 'polypeptide(L)'
;MKANELQVISFLQKPNVQFVIPVYQRNYDWTETECKQLLKDINAVETEDRGTHFIGSIVFIHEGVYTTNNIQELVIIDGQQRLTTINILYVALYRFAKENGQEYEADRLYNMFLINQYVPDEKNKLKLKQTDANSRAFKAILQGTEKQFDGYSNVIENYNYFRTAIGADNFETILRGLNRLIFVEISLERGKDDPQRIFESLNSTGLELSQSDLIRNYILMDLEPRRQKEVFDTIWNPIEENIRDAQKQTSLVSDFIRD
;
A
#
# COMPACT_ATOMS: atom_id res chain seq x y z
N MET A 1 15.84 15.65 -3.34
CA MET A 1 14.49 15.58 -2.74
C MET A 1 13.60 16.65 -3.33
N LYS A 2 12.36 16.29 -3.71
CA LYS A 2 11.31 17.23 -4.15
C LYS A 2 10.04 16.90 -3.38
N ALA A 3 9.31 17.92 -2.93
CA ALA A 3 8.04 17.76 -2.22
C ALA A 3 6.97 18.62 -2.90
N ASN A 4 5.84 18.01 -3.23
CA ASN A 4 4.71 18.68 -3.89
C ASN A 4 3.39 18.16 -3.29
N GLU A 5 2.37 19.04 -3.24
CA GLU A 5 1.01 18.59 -2.99
C GLU A 5 0.44 17.92 -4.25
N LEU A 6 -0.21 16.78 -4.08
CA LEU A 6 -0.79 16.03 -5.19
C LEU A 6 -2.09 15.35 -4.77
N GLN A 7 -3.06 15.27 -5.67
CA GLN A 7 -4.25 14.46 -5.47
C GLN A 7 -3.91 12.97 -5.56
N VAL A 8 -4.49 12.17 -4.67
CA VAL A 8 -4.30 10.71 -4.64
C VAL A 8 -4.68 10.09 -5.98
N ILE A 9 -5.80 10.53 -6.55
CA ILE A 9 -6.26 10.05 -7.85
C ILE A 9 -5.22 10.29 -8.95
N SER A 10 -4.64 11.48 -9.02
CA SER A 10 -3.62 11.84 -10.02
C SER A 10 -2.35 10.99 -9.88
N PHE A 11 -2.00 10.63 -8.65
CA PHE A 11 -0.85 9.76 -8.37
C PHE A 11 -1.09 8.33 -8.83
N LEU A 12 -2.23 7.75 -8.47
CA LEU A 12 -2.58 6.37 -8.80
C LEU A 12 -2.86 6.15 -10.28
N GLN A 13 -3.34 7.17 -10.99
CA GLN A 13 -3.62 7.10 -12.43
C GLN A 13 -2.38 7.20 -13.32
N LYS A 14 -1.19 7.51 -12.76
CA LYS A 14 0.04 7.59 -13.56
C LYS A 14 0.19 6.34 -14.45
N PRO A 15 0.28 6.50 -15.79
CA PRO A 15 0.40 5.35 -16.69
C PRO A 15 1.80 4.74 -16.57
N ASN A 16 1.90 3.43 -16.78
CA ASN A 16 3.15 2.67 -16.77
C ASN A 16 3.98 2.88 -15.48
N VAL A 17 3.30 3.04 -14.35
CA VAL A 17 3.93 3.15 -13.02
C VAL A 17 3.54 1.94 -12.19
N GLN A 18 4.50 1.36 -11.52
CA GLN A 18 4.30 0.37 -10.48
C GLN A 18 4.79 0.93 -9.13
N PHE A 19 3.89 0.99 -8.16
CA PHE A 19 4.24 1.29 -6.77
C PHE A 19 4.70 0.00 -6.10
N VAL A 20 5.93 -0.02 -5.61
CA VAL A 20 6.53 -1.23 -5.03
C VAL A 20 6.70 -1.06 -3.54
N ILE A 21 6.04 -1.91 -2.77
CA ILE A 21 6.30 -2.02 -1.33
C ILE A 21 7.48 -2.99 -1.15
N PRO A 22 8.65 -2.50 -0.72
CA PRO A 22 9.84 -3.34 -0.61
C PRO A 22 9.72 -4.34 0.54
N VAL A 23 10.50 -5.44 0.45
CA VAL A 23 10.44 -6.56 1.40
C VAL A 23 10.82 -6.18 2.83
N TYR A 24 11.58 -5.12 3.02
CA TYR A 24 11.97 -4.64 4.35
C TYR A 24 10.88 -3.82 5.04
N GLN A 25 9.82 -3.43 4.34
CA GLN A 25 8.69 -2.75 4.98
C GLN A 25 7.86 -3.76 5.78
N ARG A 26 7.24 -3.29 6.88
CA ARG A 26 6.32 -4.12 7.65
C ARG A 26 5.14 -4.55 6.82
N ASN A 27 4.58 -5.70 7.15
CA ASN A 27 3.35 -6.16 6.54
C ASN A 27 2.21 -5.16 6.76
N TYR A 28 1.18 -5.28 5.94
CA TYR A 28 -0.03 -4.47 6.11
C TYR A 28 -0.70 -4.85 7.44
N ASP A 29 -0.79 -3.88 8.36
CA ASP A 29 -1.25 -4.09 9.73
C ASP A 29 -2.40 -3.14 10.15
N TRP A 30 -2.82 -2.22 9.29
CA TRP A 30 -4.02 -1.44 9.53
C TRP A 30 -5.23 -2.36 9.69
N THR A 31 -6.08 -2.01 10.65
CA THR A 31 -7.29 -2.74 11.00
C THR A 31 -8.53 -2.03 10.47
N GLU A 32 -9.68 -2.58 10.78
CA GLU A 32 -10.97 -1.95 10.48
C GLU A 32 -11.10 -0.53 11.07
N THR A 33 -10.41 -0.23 12.16
CA THR A 33 -10.45 1.10 12.81
C THR A 33 -9.92 2.19 11.89
N GLU A 34 -8.75 1.98 11.27
CA GLU A 34 -8.15 2.92 10.33
C GLU A 34 -8.98 3.02 9.03
N CYS A 35 -9.55 1.89 8.59
CA CYS A 35 -10.44 1.85 7.42
C CYS A 35 -11.74 2.64 7.67
N LYS A 36 -12.33 2.52 8.87
CA LYS A 36 -13.51 3.32 9.28
C LYS A 36 -13.19 4.80 9.28
N GLN A 37 -12.04 5.17 9.84
CA GLN A 37 -11.63 6.58 9.87
C GLN A 37 -11.45 7.13 8.46
N LEU A 38 -10.72 6.41 7.58
CA LEU A 38 -10.54 6.81 6.19
C LEU A 38 -11.88 7.00 5.47
N LEU A 39 -12.81 6.03 5.59
CA LEU A 39 -14.11 6.11 4.93
C LEU A 39 -14.96 7.26 5.47
N LYS A 40 -14.89 7.52 6.78
CA LYS A 40 -15.53 8.68 7.42
C LYS A 40 -14.99 10.00 6.86
N ASP A 41 -13.66 10.11 6.72
CA ASP A 41 -13.01 11.30 6.19
C ASP A 41 -13.37 11.53 4.71
N ILE A 42 -13.39 10.46 3.89
CA ILE A 42 -13.83 10.50 2.50
C ILE A 42 -15.28 11.01 2.39
N ASN A 43 -16.19 10.49 3.20
CA ASN A 43 -17.58 10.92 3.20
C ASN A 43 -17.75 12.35 3.70
N ALA A 44 -17.03 12.75 4.76
CA ALA A 44 -17.10 14.08 5.33
C ALA A 44 -16.66 15.18 4.34
N VAL A 45 -15.63 14.91 3.53
CA VAL A 45 -15.19 15.85 2.48
C VAL A 45 -16.31 16.19 1.52
N GLU A 46 -17.11 15.20 1.13
CA GLU A 46 -18.21 15.40 0.19
C GLU A 46 -19.47 15.97 0.86
N THR A 47 -19.84 15.44 2.03
CA THR A 47 -21.09 15.85 2.72
C THR A 47 -21.00 17.19 3.41
N GLU A 48 -19.81 17.59 3.86
CA GLU A 48 -19.58 18.87 4.55
C GLU A 48 -19.00 19.94 3.59
N ASP A 49 -18.96 19.64 2.28
CA ASP A 49 -18.39 20.49 1.21
C ASP A 49 -16.99 21.03 1.53
N ARG A 50 -16.17 20.18 2.15
CA ARG A 50 -14.76 20.49 2.36
C ARG A 50 -14.04 20.38 1.01
N GLY A 51 -13.25 21.38 0.65
CA GLY A 51 -12.56 21.41 -0.65
C GLY A 51 -11.67 20.20 -0.90
N THR A 52 -10.83 19.84 0.08
CA THR A 52 -9.89 18.69 0.04
C THR A 52 -9.71 18.11 1.44
N HIS A 53 -9.18 16.88 1.50
CA HIS A 53 -8.76 16.24 2.74
C HIS A 53 -7.32 15.72 2.63
N PHE A 54 -6.49 16.18 3.55
CA PHE A 54 -5.08 15.80 3.60
C PHE A 54 -4.88 14.47 4.34
N ILE A 55 -4.25 13.51 3.68
CA ILE A 55 -4.03 12.16 4.23
C ILE A 55 -2.58 11.88 4.67
N GLY A 56 -1.72 12.91 4.73
CA GLY A 56 -0.31 12.77 5.12
C GLY A 56 0.65 12.80 3.94
N SER A 57 1.81 12.16 4.06
CA SER A 57 2.83 12.09 3.01
C SER A 57 2.96 10.69 2.41
N ILE A 58 3.45 10.61 1.17
CA ILE A 58 3.94 9.39 0.54
C ILE A 58 5.35 9.67 0.05
N VAL A 59 6.30 8.88 0.55
CA VAL A 59 7.72 9.00 0.20
C VAL A 59 8.14 7.83 -0.65
N PHE A 60 8.82 8.10 -1.76
CA PHE A 60 9.30 7.05 -2.65
C PHE A 60 10.61 7.41 -3.33
N ILE A 61 11.29 6.39 -3.80
CA ILE A 61 12.48 6.47 -4.63
C ILE A 61 12.13 6.02 -6.05
N HIS A 62 12.67 6.71 -7.04
CA HIS A 62 12.66 6.23 -8.41
C HIS A 62 13.72 5.14 -8.58
N GLU A 63 13.29 3.90 -8.86
CA GLU A 63 14.20 2.83 -9.28
C GLU A 63 14.49 2.99 -10.78
N GLY A 64 15.71 3.44 -11.10
CA GLY A 64 16.33 3.45 -12.41
C GLY A 64 15.60 4.11 -13.57
N VAL A 65 16.34 4.86 -14.36
CA VAL A 65 15.81 5.58 -15.56
C VAL A 65 15.59 4.63 -16.74
N TYR A 66 16.05 3.38 -16.66
CA TYR A 66 16.06 2.43 -17.79
C TYR A 66 15.72 1.01 -17.35
N THR A 67 14.44 0.74 -17.10
CA THR A 67 13.97 -0.65 -17.10
C THR A 67 13.58 -1.03 -18.53
N THR A 68 14.03 -2.21 -18.98
CA THR A 68 13.75 -2.76 -20.32
C THR A 68 12.25 -2.94 -20.62
N ASN A 69 11.38 -2.78 -19.64
CA ASN A 69 9.95 -3.06 -19.72
C ASN A 69 9.04 -1.82 -19.79
N ASN A 70 9.58 -0.62 -19.98
CA ASN A 70 8.81 0.65 -20.03
C ASN A 70 7.92 0.93 -18.80
N ILE A 71 8.16 0.26 -17.66
CA ILE A 71 7.45 0.53 -16.42
C ILE A 71 8.38 1.24 -15.47
N GLN A 72 7.92 2.35 -14.92
CA GLN A 72 8.61 3.07 -13.87
C GLN A 72 8.25 2.47 -12.50
N GLU A 73 9.22 1.90 -11.80
CA GLU A 73 9.04 1.46 -10.42
C GLU A 73 9.29 2.62 -9.46
N LEU A 74 8.30 2.87 -8.59
CA LEU A 74 8.36 3.79 -7.46
C LEU A 74 8.40 2.97 -6.19
N VAL A 75 9.58 2.87 -5.57
CA VAL A 75 9.77 2.13 -4.31
C VAL A 75 9.28 2.97 -3.14
N ILE A 76 8.24 2.51 -2.46
CA ILE A 76 7.59 3.23 -1.37
C ILE A 76 8.43 3.11 -0.10
N ILE A 77 8.84 4.26 0.44
CA ILE A 77 9.63 4.36 1.67
C ILE A 77 8.73 4.66 2.87
N ASP A 78 7.71 5.51 2.67
CA ASP A 78 6.68 5.80 3.67
C ASP A 78 5.30 5.98 3.03
N GLY A 79 4.23 5.74 3.81
CA GLY A 79 2.86 5.83 3.35
C GLY A 79 2.27 4.52 2.81
N GLN A 80 2.97 3.40 2.95
CA GLN A 80 2.57 2.09 2.44
C GLN A 80 1.20 1.62 2.98
N GLN A 81 0.91 1.83 4.26
CA GLN A 81 -0.36 1.42 4.88
C GLN A 81 -1.54 2.16 4.23
N ARG A 82 -1.42 3.48 4.09
CA ARG A 82 -2.41 4.34 3.43
C ARG A 82 -2.63 3.93 1.98
N LEU A 83 -1.54 3.74 1.25
CA LEU A 83 -1.59 3.36 -0.16
C LEU A 83 -2.25 1.99 -0.36
N THR A 84 -1.91 1.02 0.51
CA THR A 84 -2.53 -0.31 0.49
C THR A 84 -4.02 -0.23 0.81
N THR A 85 -4.41 0.52 1.84
CA THR A 85 -5.83 0.68 2.23
C THR A 85 -6.65 1.32 1.12
N ILE A 86 -6.13 2.37 0.47
CA ILE A 86 -6.80 3.01 -0.65
C ILE A 86 -6.94 2.02 -1.83
N ASN A 87 -5.93 1.20 -2.11
CA ASN A 87 -6.03 0.17 -3.14
C ASN A 87 -7.07 -0.91 -2.80
N ILE A 88 -7.14 -1.36 -1.54
CA ILE A 88 -8.20 -2.29 -1.08
C ILE A 88 -9.59 -1.67 -1.28
N LEU A 89 -9.76 -0.39 -0.95
CA LEU A 89 -11.01 0.33 -1.19
C LEU A 89 -11.36 0.39 -2.69
N TYR A 90 -10.40 0.67 -3.58
CA TYR A 90 -10.62 0.62 -5.03
C TYR A 90 -11.01 -0.78 -5.52
N VAL A 91 -10.42 -1.85 -4.96
CA VAL A 91 -10.86 -3.23 -5.28
C VAL A 91 -12.30 -3.46 -4.83
N ALA A 92 -12.68 -3.00 -3.64
CA ALA A 92 -14.05 -3.13 -3.14
C ALA A 92 -15.07 -2.37 -4.01
N LEU A 93 -14.74 -1.14 -4.43
CA LEU A 93 -15.56 -0.34 -5.36
C LEU A 93 -15.67 -1.02 -6.74
N TYR A 94 -14.57 -1.51 -7.29
CA TYR A 94 -14.56 -2.27 -8.54
C TYR A 94 -15.49 -3.48 -8.48
N ARG A 95 -15.38 -4.28 -7.41
CA ARG A 95 -16.23 -5.46 -7.22
C ARG A 95 -17.69 -5.09 -7.06
N PHE A 96 -17.99 -4.03 -6.31
CA PHE A 96 -19.35 -3.53 -6.17
C PHE A 96 -19.94 -3.11 -7.53
N ALA A 97 -19.23 -2.31 -8.31
CA ALA A 97 -19.66 -1.87 -9.64
C ALA A 97 -19.93 -3.06 -10.58
N LYS A 98 -19.00 -4.03 -10.61
CA LYS A 98 -19.11 -5.24 -11.43
C LYS A 98 -20.33 -6.09 -11.08
N GLU A 99 -20.58 -6.31 -9.79
CA GLU A 99 -21.71 -7.12 -9.30
C GLU A 99 -23.07 -6.44 -9.49
N ASN A 100 -23.09 -5.10 -9.60
CA ASN A 100 -24.31 -4.32 -9.86
C ASN A 100 -24.50 -3.94 -11.34
N GLY A 101 -23.76 -4.58 -12.27
CA GLY A 101 -23.92 -4.37 -13.71
C GLY A 101 -23.44 -3.00 -14.21
N GLN A 102 -22.61 -2.29 -13.42
CA GLN A 102 -22.01 -1.01 -13.80
C GLN A 102 -20.69 -1.25 -14.56
N GLU A 103 -20.76 -1.91 -15.70
CA GLU A 103 -19.60 -2.41 -16.46
C GLU A 103 -18.59 -1.29 -16.79
N TYR A 104 -19.08 -0.13 -17.28
CA TYR A 104 -18.21 1.01 -17.60
C TYR A 104 -17.40 1.47 -16.37
N GLU A 105 -18.05 1.61 -15.23
CA GLU A 105 -17.40 2.07 -14.01
C GLU A 105 -16.44 1.01 -13.44
N ALA A 106 -16.82 -0.27 -13.51
CA ALA A 106 -15.95 -1.37 -13.15
C ALA A 106 -14.67 -1.38 -14.00
N ASP A 107 -14.80 -1.28 -15.32
CA ASP A 107 -13.66 -1.22 -16.24
C ASP A 107 -12.77 0.00 -15.98
N ARG A 108 -13.38 1.17 -15.72
CA ARG A 108 -12.66 2.39 -15.38
C ARG A 108 -11.84 2.21 -14.11
N LEU A 109 -12.46 1.72 -13.02
CA LEU A 109 -11.77 1.50 -11.75
C LEU A 109 -10.63 0.50 -11.89
N TYR A 110 -10.86 -0.61 -12.57
CA TYR A 110 -9.87 -1.65 -12.79
C TYR A 110 -8.66 -1.15 -13.58
N ASN A 111 -8.90 -0.54 -14.74
CA ASN A 111 -7.85 -0.14 -15.67
C ASN A 111 -7.09 1.12 -15.22
N MET A 112 -7.73 2.06 -14.54
CA MET A 112 -7.08 3.30 -14.11
C MET A 112 -6.31 3.17 -12.79
N PHE A 113 -6.81 2.36 -11.84
CA PHE A 113 -6.29 2.35 -10.47
C PHE A 113 -5.63 1.04 -10.06
N LEU A 114 -6.02 -0.10 -10.63
CA LEU A 114 -5.60 -1.40 -10.14
C LEU A 114 -4.53 -2.06 -11.02
N ILE A 115 -4.58 -1.84 -12.34
CA ILE A 115 -3.64 -2.48 -13.27
C ILE A 115 -2.96 -1.49 -14.21
N ASN A 116 -1.82 -1.90 -14.74
CA ASN A 116 -1.17 -1.31 -15.90
C ASN A 116 -1.66 -2.08 -17.15
N GLN A 117 -2.68 -1.55 -17.81
CA GLN A 117 -3.46 -2.24 -18.85
C GLN A 117 -2.60 -2.80 -20.01
N TYR A 118 -1.57 -2.07 -20.40
CA TYR A 118 -0.73 -2.41 -21.56
C TYR A 118 0.55 -3.17 -21.22
N VAL A 119 0.63 -3.71 -20.00
CA VAL A 119 1.79 -4.46 -19.53
C VAL A 119 1.52 -5.95 -19.67
N PRO A 120 2.29 -6.68 -20.53
CA PRO A 120 2.08 -8.10 -20.76
C PRO A 120 2.58 -8.98 -19.62
N ASP A 121 3.53 -8.49 -18.81
CA ASP A 121 4.10 -9.25 -17.70
C ASP A 121 3.20 -9.20 -16.46
N GLU A 122 2.66 -10.35 -16.07
CA GLU A 122 1.79 -10.51 -14.91
C GLU A 122 2.41 -9.99 -13.60
N LYS A 123 3.75 -10.01 -13.45
CA LYS A 123 4.44 -9.50 -12.26
C LYS A 123 4.34 -7.98 -12.14
N ASN A 124 4.29 -7.30 -13.29
CA ASN A 124 4.30 -5.85 -13.38
C ASN A 124 2.91 -5.28 -13.72
N LYS A 125 1.91 -6.15 -13.86
CA LYS A 125 0.56 -5.75 -14.24
C LYS A 125 -0.16 -4.98 -13.14
N LEU A 126 -0.01 -5.38 -11.87
CA LEU A 126 -0.61 -4.65 -10.74
C LEU A 126 0.10 -3.32 -10.54
N LYS A 127 -0.67 -2.24 -10.38
CA LYS A 127 -0.12 -0.93 -10.04
C LYS A 127 0.53 -0.89 -8.66
N LEU A 128 -0.04 -1.59 -7.69
CA LEU A 128 0.56 -1.75 -6.36
C LEU A 128 1.09 -3.17 -6.19
N LYS A 129 2.41 -3.30 -6.15
CA LYS A 129 3.10 -4.54 -5.86
C LYS A 129 3.29 -4.64 -4.34
N GLN A 130 2.57 -5.57 -3.75
CA GLN A 130 2.61 -5.87 -2.32
C GLN A 130 3.84 -6.71 -1.95
N THR A 131 4.19 -6.74 -0.65
CA THR A 131 5.09 -7.75 -0.09
C THR A 131 4.54 -9.15 -0.36
N ASP A 132 5.41 -10.16 -0.38
CA ASP A 132 5.00 -11.54 -0.67
C ASP A 132 3.91 -12.03 0.30
N ALA A 133 3.97 -11.62 1.58
CA ALA A 133 2.98 -11.97 2.59
C ALA A 133 1.57 -11.44 2.25
N ASN A 134 1.45 -10.22 1.76
CA ASN A 134 0.16 -9.59 1.43
C ASN A 134 -0.30 -9.88 -0.01
N SER A 135 0.62 -10.27 -0.89
CA SER A 135 0.36 -10.44 -2.33
C SER A 135 -0.72 -11.48 -2.62
N ARG A 136 -0.73 -12.62 -1.89
CA ARG A 136 -1.74 -13.67 -2.05
C ARG A 136 -3.12 -13.17 -1.69
N ALA A 137 -3.25 -12.50 -0.54
CA ALA A 137 -4.52 -11.94 -0.07
C ALA A 137 -5.05 -10.85 -1.02
N PHE A 138 -4.15 -9.97 -1.50
CA PHE A 138 -4.52 -8.92 -2.45
C PHE A 138 -5.01 -9.49 -3.79
N LYS A 139 -4.34 -10.53 -4.31
CA LYS A 139 -4.81 -11.24 -5.51
C LYS A 139 -6.17 -11.90 -5.30
N ALA A 140 -6.40 -12.51 -4.13
CA ALA A 140 -7.66 -13.16 -3.80
C ALA A 140 -8.83 -12.16 -3.83
N ILE A 141 -8.70 -10.98 -3.22
CA ILE A 141 -9.77 -9.95 -3.25
C ILE A 141 -9.99 -9.41 -4.67
N LEU A 142 -8.92 -9.23 -5.45
CA LEU A 142 -9.02 -8.75 -6.83
C LEU A 142 -9.75 -9.74 -7.73
N GLN A 143 -9.48 -11.03 -7.56
CA GLN A 143 -10.09 -12.13 -8.32
C GLN A 143 -11.48 -12.54 -7.80
N GLY A 144 -11.87 -12.13 -6.59
CA GLY A 144 -13.12 -12.53 -5.94
C GLY A 144 -13.07 -13.96 -5.38
N THR A 145 -11.91 -14.40 -4.95
CA THR A 145 -11.67 -15.70 -4.33
C THR A 145 -11.32 -15.59 -2.84
N GLU A 146 -11.59 -14.44 -2.22
CA GLU A 146 -11.29 -14.14 -0.82
C GLU A 146 -11.92 -15.13 0.17
N LYS A 147 -13.09 -15.68 -0.16
CA LYS A 147 -13.75 -16.71 0.67
C LYS A 147 -13.01 -18.04 0.73
N GLN A 148 -12.10 -18.28 -0.23
CA GLN A 148 -11.27 -19.48 -0.31
C GLN A 148 -9.86 -19.23 0.26
N PHE A 149 -9.60 -18.01 0.74
CA PHE A 149 -8.31 -17.66 1.32
C PHE A 149 -8.15 -18.35 2.67
N ASP A 150 -7.06 -19.10 2.82
CA ASP A 150 -6.72 -19.78 4.05
C ASP A 150 -5.81 -18.91 4.92
N GLY A 151 -6.16 -18.81 6.20
CA GLY A 151 -5.46 -18.02 7.21
C GLY A 151 -6.00 -16.59 7.39
N TYR A 152 -5.47 -15.91 8.39
CA TYR A 152 -5.82 -14.54 8.72
C TYR A 152 -5.04 -13.52 7.87
N SER A 153 -5.71 -12.47 7.41
CA SER A 153 -5.09 -11.36 6.69
C SER A 153 -5.88 -10.07 6.86
N ASN A 154 -5.22 -9.01 7.35
CA ASN A 154 -5.83 -7.67 7.43
C ASN A 154 -6.28 -7.15 6.06
N VAL A 155 -5.66 -7.60 4.96
CA VAL A 155 -6.11 -7.25 3.59
C VAL A 155 -7.51 -7.80 3.34
N ILE A 156 -7.79 -9.06 3.73
CA ILE A 156 -9.10 -9.69 3.57
C ILE A 156 -10.12 -9.05 4.52
N GLU A 157 -9.78 -8.87 5.80
CA GLU A 157 -10.69 -8.29 6.79
C GLU A 157 -11.12 -6.86 6.39
N ASN A 158 -10.16 -6.02 6.01
CA ASN A 158 -10.44 -4.66 5.60
C ASN A 158 -11.19 -4.59 4.26
N TYR A 159 -10.93 -5.51 3.33
CA TYR A 159 -11.74 -5.64 2.12
C TYR A 159 -13.20 -6.00 2.48
N ASN A 160 -13.42 -6.99 3.34
CA ASN A 160 -14.75 -7.40 3.79
C ASN A 160 -15.49 -6.24 4.47
N TYR A 161 -14.78 -5.47 5.30
CA TYR A 161 -15.34 -4.24 5.88
C TYR A 161 -15.80 -3.26 4.79
N PHE A 162 -14.95 -2.92 3.82
CA PHE A 162 -15.35 -2.01 2.74
C PHE A 162 -16.50 -2.56 1.90
N ARG A 163 -16.52 -3.88 1.64
CA ARG A 163 -17.63 -4.52 0.91
C ARG A 163 -18.97 -4.39 1.62
N THR A 164 -18.98 -4.42 2.95
CA THR A 164 -20.20 -4.20 3.74
C THR A 164 -20.58 -2.73 3.87
N ALA A 165 -19.60 -1.84 3.86
CA ALA A 165 -19.81 -0.40 4.01
C ALA A 165 -20.24 0.30 2.70
N ILE A 166 -19.93 -0.27 1.53
CA ILE A 166 -20.31 0.27 0.21
C ILE A 166 -21.70 -0.22 -0.16
N GLY A 167 -22.60 0.71 -0.43
CA GLY A 167 -23.95 0.49 -0.93
C GLY A 167 -24.28 1.38 -2.13
N ALA A 168 -25.44 1.16 -2.75
CA ALA A 168 -25.88 1.97 -3.90
C ALA A 168 -26.10 3.44 -3.52
N ASP A 169 -26.43 3.71 -2.26
CA ASP A 169 -26.70 5.04 -1.71
C ASP A 169 -25.44 5.88 -1.49
N ASN A 170 -24.27 5.25 -1.27
CA ASN A 170 -23.04 5.97 -0.95
C ASN A 170 -21.90 5.75 -1.96
N PHE A 171 -22.03 4.85 -2.93
CA PHE A 171 -20.99 4.52 -3.92
C PHE A 171 -20.43 5.75 -4.62
N GLU A 172 -21.33 6.59 -5.19
CA GLU A 172 -20.92 7.82 -5.88
C GLU A 172 -20.31 8.85 -4.93
N THR A 173 -20.80 8.94 -3.70
CA THR A 173 -20.24 9.83 -2.67
C THR A 173 -18.82 9.45 -2.32
N ILE A 174 -18.54 8.15 -2.16
CA ILE A 174 -17.19 7.64 -1.90
C ILE A 174 -16.27 7.95 -3.09
N LEU A 175 -16.71 7.74 -4.33
CA LEU A 175 -15.90 8.06 -5.51
C LEU A 175 -15.55 9.54 -5.60
N ARG A 176 -16.53 10.44 -5.37
CA ARG A 176 -16.27 11.88 -5.37
C ARG A 176 -15.35 12.30 -4.23
N GLY A 177 -15.53 11.74 -3.04
CA GLY A 177 -14.66 12.02 -1.89
C GLY A 177 -13.22 11.56 -2.11
N LEU A 178 -13.00 10.39 -2.74
CA LEU A 178 -11.66 9.92 -3.12
C LEU A 178 -10.93 10.89 -4.06
N ASN A 179 -11.66 11.57 -4.96
CA ASN A 179 -11.09 12.55 -5.86
C ASN A 179 -10.60 13.83 -5.14
N ARG A 180 -11.06 14.06 -3.90
CA ARG A 180 -10.69 15.21 -3.08
C ARG A 180 -9.58 14.90 -2.05
N LEU A 181 -9.08 13.67 -2.02
CA LEU A 181 -7.94 13.32 -1.16
C LEU A 181 -6.65 13.88 -1.73
N ILE A 182 -5.88 14.56 -0.88
CA ILE A 182 -4.57 15.10 -1.21
C ILE A 182 -3.50 14.58 -0.24
N PHE A 183 -2.27 14.54 -0.70
CA PHE A 183 -1.10 14.18 0.11
C PHE A 183 0.12 15.00 -0.33
N VAL A 184 1.18 14.99 0.48
CA VAL A 184 2.49 15.50 0.06
C VAL A 184 3.29 14.35 -0.57
N GLU A 185 3.52 14.46 -1.88
CA GLU A 185 4.45 13.61 -2.62
C GLU A 185 5.89 14.01 -2.28
N ILE A 186 6.70 13.08 -1.78
CA ILE A 186 8.13 13.28 -1.53
C ILE A 186 8.92 12.30 -2.39
N SER A 187 9.55 12.83 -3.42
CA SER A 187 10.37 12.09 -4.37
C SER A 187 11.84 12.20 -4.02
N LEU A 188 12.49 11.05 -3.84
CA LEU A 188 13.91 10.92 -3.52
C LEU A 188 14.68 10.43 -4.75
N GLU A 189 15.93 10.88 -4.88
CA GLU A 189 16.85 10.45 -5.92
C GLU A 189 17.95 9.58 -5.29
N ARG A 190 18.07 8.33 -5.77
CA ARG A 190 19.11 7.40 -5.31
C ARG A 190 20.50 8.00 -5.56
N GLY A 191 21.39 7.95 -4.56
CA GLY A 191 22.75 8.51 -4.63
C GLY A 191 22.88 10.02 -4.38
N LYS A 192 21.76 10.76 -4.23
CA LYS A 192 21.76 12.16 -3.82
C LYS A 192 21.10 12.37 -2.46
N ASP A 193 20.01 11.68 -2.23
CA ASP A 193 19.27 11.72 -0.97
C ASP A 193 19.61 10.48 -0.13
N ASP A 194 19.53 10.61 1.18
CA ASP A 194 19.68 9.51 2.14
C ASP A 194 18.28 9.04 2.57
N PRO A 195 17.75 7.95 1.98
CA PRO A 195 16.41 7.48 2.26
C PRO A 195 16.23 7.04 3.70
N GLN A 196 17.29 6.49 4.31
CA GLN A 196 17.27 6.01 5.68
C GLN A 196 17.02 7.15 6.67
N ARG A 197 17.79 8.24 6.56
CA ARG A 197 17.62 9.42 7.44
C ARG A 197 16.26 10.08 7.26
N ILE A 198 15.76 10.13 6.02
CA ILE A 198 14.46 10.71 5.73
C ILE A 198 13.36 9.83 6.33
N PHE A 199 13.46 8.51 6.19
CA PHE A 199 12.54 7.55 6.80
C PHE A 199 12.50 7.67 8.33
N GLU A 200 13.66 7.71 9.00
CA GLU A 200 13.77 7.89 10.45
C GLU A 200 13.15 9.22 10.91
N SER A 201 13.43 10.31 10.20
CA SER A 201 12.89 11.64 10.50
C SER A 201 11.37 11.69 10.40
N LEU A 202 10.77 11.07 9.39
CA LEU A 202 9.33 11.06 9.18
C LEU A 202 8.61 10.15 10.20
N ASN A 203 9.20 9.02 10.54
CA ASN A 203 8.61 8.10 11.50
C ASN A 203 8.74 8.56 12.96
N SER A 204 9.65 9.50 13.26
CA SER A 204 9.76 10.10 14.60
C SER A 204 8.50 10.88 15.03
N THR A 205 7.62 11.23 14.10
CA THR A 205 6.38 12.00 14.32
C THR A 205 5.09 11.19 14.09
N GLY A 206 5.19 9.91 13.68
CA GLY A 206 4.07 9.04 13.30
C GLY A 206 3.79 7.90 14.29
N LEU A 207 3.09 6.85 13.82
CA LEU A 207 2.95 5.59 14.56
C LEU A 207 4.33 4.98 14.77
N GLU A 208 4.67 4.73 16.04
CA GLU A 208 5.97 4.17 16.40
C GLU A 208 6.22 2.84 15.68
N LEU A 209 7.30 2.82 14.90
CA LEU A 209 7.83 1.58 14.36
C LEU A 209 8.46 0.78 15.50
N SER A 210 8.33 -0.52 15.44
CA SER A 210 9.05 -1.38 16.39
C SER A 210 10.57 -1.26 16.16
N GLN A 211 11.35 -1.55 17.20
CA GLN A 211 12.81 -1.54 17.08
C GLN A 211 13.30 -2.50 16.00
N SER A 212 12.64 -3.66 15.86
CA SER A 212 12.93 -4.62 14.79
C SER A 212 12.66 -4.06 13.38
N ASP A 213 11.59 -3.28 13.21
CA ASP A 213 11.31 -2.64 11.92
C ASP A 213 12.40 -1.63 11.55
N LEU A 214 12.84 -0.81 12.51
CA LEU A 214 13.92 0.16 12.29
C LEU A 214 15.22 -0.52 11.89
N ILE A 215 15.60 -1.60 12.60
CA ILE A 215 16.83 -2.36 12.31
C ILE A 215 16.74 -3.08 10.96
N ARG A 216 15.59 -3.70 10.67
CA ARG A 216 15.36 -4.32 9.36
C ARG A 216 15.51 -3.31 8.22
N ASN A 217 14.88 -2.16 8.36
CA ASN A 217 15.00 -1.09 7.36
C ASN A 217 16.45 -0.62 7.23
N TYR A 218 17.16 -0.40 8.34
CA TYR A 218 18.54 0.01 8.34
C TYR A 218 19.46 -0.98 7.57
N ILE A 219 19.29 -2.27 7.81
CA ILE A 219 20.13 -3.30 7.18
C ILE A 219 19.79 -3.47 5.70
N LEU A 220 18.52 -3.41 5.31
CA LEU A 220 18.08 -3.82 4.00
C LEU A 220 17.92 -2.67 3.00
N MET A 221 17.62 -1.46 3.44
CA MET A 221 17.27 -0.35 2.55
C MET A 221 18.40 0.02 1.58
N ASP A 222 19.67 -0.04 2.02
CA ASP A 222 20.84 0.32 1.21
C ASP A 222 21.31 -0.80 0.27
N LEU A 223 20.75 -2.01 0.40
CA LEU A 223 21.11 -3.13 -0.46
C LEU A 223 20.42 -3.01 -1.83
N GLU A 224 21.08 -3.57 -2.86
CA GLU A 224 20.43 -3.77 -4.17
C GLU A 224 19.19 -4.67 -4.06
N PRO A 225 18.11 -4.47 -4.84
CA PRO A 225 16.83 -5.16 -4.69
C PRO A 225 16.94 -6.70 -4.65
N ARG A 226 17.83 -7.29 -5.47
CA ARG A 226 18.06 -8.74 -5.42
C ARG A 226 18.68 -9.18 -4.11
N ARG A 227 19.62 -8.41 -3.59
CA ARG A 227 20.28 -8.68 -2.33
C ARG A 227 19.38 -8.43 -1.14
N GLN A 228 18.52 -7.41 -1.20
CA GLN A 228 17.46 -7.18 -0.20
C GLN A 228 16.61 -8.43 -0.02
N LYS A 229 16.08 -8.97 -1.14
CA LYS A 229 15.22 -10.16 -1.09
C LYS A 229 15.97 -11.38 -0.58
N GLU A 230 17.20 -11.62 -1.04
CA GLU A 230 18.02 -12.74 -0.59
C GLU A 230 18.27 -12.67 0.92
N VAL A 231 18.72 -11.54 1.45
CA VAL A 231 19.00 -11.36 2.88
C VAL A 231 17.71 -11.44 3.70
N PHE A 232 16.61 -10.88 3.20
CA PHE A 232 15.32 -11.00 3.85
C PHE A 232 14.88 -12.46 3.95
N ASP A 233 14.85 -13.20 2.84
CA ASP A 233 14.33 -14.56 2.79
C ASP A 233 15.23 -15.56 3.54
N THR A 234 16.56 -15.37 3.50
CA THR A 234 17.51 -16.35 4.07
C THR A 234 17.95 -16.06 5.49
N ILE A 235 17.84 -14.80 5.94
CA ILE A 235 18.32 -14.39 7.28
C ILE A 235 17.19 -13.80 8.11
N TRP A 236 16.56 -12.71 7.64
CA TRP A 236 15.63 -11.95 8.47
C TRP A 236 14.31 -12.68 8.71
N ASN A 237 13.64 -13.14 7.67
CA ASN A 237 12.36 -13.83 7.78
C ASN A 237 12.42 -15.10 8.66
N PRO A 238 13.46 -15.97 8.53
CA PRO A 238 13.64 -17.09 9.45
C PRO A 238 13.78 -16.68 10.92
N ILE A 239 14.44 -15.55 11.21
CA ILE A 239 14.53 -15.03 12.57
C ILE A 239 13.14 -14.61 13.09
N GLU A 240 12.40 -13.84 12.29
CA GLU A 240 11.04 -13.43 12.66
C GLU A 240 10.09 -14.62 12.88
N GLU A 241 10.15 -15.63 12.01
CA GLU A 241 9.30 -16.82 12.11
C GLU A 241 9.64 -17.67 13.35
N ASN A 242 10.93 -17.83 13.67
CA ASN A 242 11.37 -18.61 14.82
C ASN A 242 11.07 -17.95 16.18
N ILE A 243 11.03 -16.61 16.22
CA ILE A 243 10.81 -15.84 17.45
C ILE A 243 9.34 -15.42 17.61
N ARG A 244 8.50 -15.71 16.63
CA ARG A 244 7.09 -15.34 16.68
C ARG A 244 6.36 -16.13 17.76
N ASP A 245 5.75 -15.42 18.73
CA ASP A 245 4.86 -16.06 19.71
C ASP A 245 3.55 -16.46 19.03
N ALA A 246 3.40 -17.75 18.75
CA ALA A 246 2.24 -18.31 18.07
C ALA A 246 0.93 -18.13 18.88
N GLN A 247 1.00 -17.99 20.21
CA GLN A 247 -0.17 -17.81 21.07
C GLN A 247 -0.63 -16.34 21.08
N LYS A 248 0.32 -15.40 21.06
CA LYS A 248 0.04 -13.96 21.16
C LYS A 248 -0.04 -13.27 19.81
N GLN A 249 0.31 -13.95 18.73
CA GLN A 249 0.45 -13.38 17.39
C GLN A 249 1.36 -12.13 17.31
N THR A 250 2.25 -11.97 18.29
CA THR A 250 3.19 -10.85 18.40
C THR A 250 4.59 -11.29 18.01
N SER A 251 5.34 -10.37 17.42
CA SER A 251 6.77 -10.56 17.14
C SER A 251 7.58 -10.16 18.38
N LEU A 252 8.38 -11.08 18.90
CA LEU A 252 9.33 -10.83 19.99
C LEU A 252 10.70 -10.41 19.46
N VAL A 253 10.84 -10.12 18.17
CA VAL A 253 12.12 -9.79 17.54
C VAL A 253 12.75 -8.55 18.16
N SER A 254 11.95 -7.54 18.52
CA SER A 254 12.47 -6.34 19.20
C SER A 254 13.08 -6.66 20.58
N ASP A 255 12.47 -7.58 21.32
CA ASP A 255 12.99 -8.01 22.63
C ASP A 255 14.26 -8.84 22.45
N PHE A 256 14.26 -9.78 21.50
CA PHE A 256 15.43 -10.59 21.16
C PHE A 256 16.64 -9.77 20.70
N ILE A 257 16.42 -8.69 19.95
CA ILE A 257 17.53 -7.83 19.48
C ILE A 257 18.08 -6.96 20.63
N ARG A 258 17.25 -6.60 21.60
CA ARG A 258 17.67 -5.77 22.76
C ARG A 258 18.51 -6.55 23.78
N ASP A 259 18.27 -7.85 23.96
CA ASP A 259 18.99 -8.73 24.88
C ASP A 259 20.32 -9.23 24.27
#